data_404d469c87181b2f069af5dd26b65cb7
#
_entry.id   404d469c87181b2f069af5dd26b65cb7
#
_cell.length_a   1.000
_cell.length_b   1.000
_cell.length_c   1.000
_cell.angle_alpha   90.00
_cell.angle_beta   90.00
_cell.angle_gamma   90.00
#
_symmetry.space_group_name_H-M   'P 1'
#
loop_
_entity.id
_entity.type
_entity.pdbx_description
1 polymer ?
#
loop_
_entity_poly.entity_id
_entity_poly.type
_entity_poly.pdbx_seq_one_letter_code
_entity_poly.pdbx_strand_id
1 'polypeptide(L)'
;MIVLEVLSGVLYDRLYIDTKTGEILDRDKLDITEMCRKYCALKINFPSKGFRKIEKVDEISTIEDTIGDDIQRIRVIRNEMQHSSVFALDDTRYQTLITIVHDMLTRFDQRNNPAGESYVKRLDEIRKMELETRSFEEIKERMKAGNLSDIFFMFEVQE
;
A
#
# COMPACT_ATOMS: atom_id res chain seq x y z
N MET A 1 6.81 -5.35 -4.97
CA MET A 1 6.29 -4.15 -4.31
C MET A 1 4.77 -4.28 -4.14
N ILE A 2 4.40 -5.17 -3.26
CA ILE A 2 3.07 -5.77 -3.11
C ILE A 2 2.05 -4.80 -2.49
N VAL A 3 2.49 -3.84 -1.66
CA VAL A 3 1.60 -2.81 -1.07
C VAL A 3 0.90 -1.99 -2.17
N LEU A 4 1.59 -1.67 -3.26
CA LEU A 4 1.01 -0.93 -4.39
C LEU A 4 -0.09 -1.71 -5.11
N GLU A 5 -0.05 -3.04 -5.07
CA GLU A 5 -1.11 -3.89 -5.62
C GLU A 5 -2.42 -3.75 -4.82
N VAL A 6 -2.33 -3.75 -3.48
CA VAL A 6 -3.51 -3.50 -2.62
C VAL A 6 -4.07 -2.11 -2.89
N LEU A 7 -3.21 -1.08 -2.93
CA LEU A 7 -3.64 0.29 -3.19
C LEU A 7 -4.28 0.46 -4.58
N SER A 8 -3.75 -0.22 -5.59
CA SER A 8 -4.34 -0.25 -6.93
C SER A 8 -5.73 -0.88 -6.91
N GLY A 9 -5.89 -2.01 -6.22
CA GLY A 9 -7.18 -2.69 -6.06
C GLY A 9 -8.23 -1.81 -5.39
N VAL A 10 -7.87 -1.17 -4.28
CA VAL A 10 -8.75 -0.24 -3.54
C VAL A 10 -9.24 0.91 -4.43
N LEU A 11 -8.31 1.51 -5.17
CA LEU A 11 -8.60 2.66 -6.02
C LEU A 11 -9.49 2.25 -7.21
N TYR A 12 -9.26 1.06 -7.77
CA TYR A 12 -10.09 0.48 -8.81
C TYR A 12 -11.52 0.24 -8.32
N ASP A 13 -11.68 -0.44 -7.17
CA ASP A 13 -13.00 -0.74 -6.60
C ASP A 13 -13.76 0.56 -6.30
N ARG A 14 -13.07 1.57 -5.78
CA ARG A 14 -13.67 2.88 -5.53
C ARG A 14 -14.08 3.58 -6.82
N LEU A 15 -13.24 3.57 -7.84
CA LEU A 15 -13.56 4.17 -9.15
C LEU A 15 -14.77 3.50 -9.78
N TYR A 16 -14.87 2.18 -9.66
CA TYR A 16 -16.02 1.41 -10.14
C TYR A 16 -17.33 1.81 -9.43
N ILE A 17 -17.27 1.98 -8.08
CA ILE A 17 -18.42 2.43 -7.29
C ILE A 17 -18.86 3.84 -7.70
N ASP A 18 -17.92 4.75 -7.89
CA ASP A 18 -18.21 6.15 -8.15
C ASP A 18 -18.72 6.40 -9.57
N THR A 19 -18.22 5.65 -10.53
CA THR A 19 -18.61 5.87 -11.94
C THR A 19 -19.93 5.23 -12.31
N LYS A 20 -20.37 4.19 -11.60
CA LYS A 20 -21.61 3.40 -11.87
C LYS A 20 -21.79 3.02 -13.34
N THR A 21 -20.78 3.21 -14.16
CA THR A 21 -20.82 2.93 -15.59
C THR A 21 -20.40 1.48 -15.77
N GLY A 22 -21.23 0.73 -16.49
CA GLY A 22 -20.88 -0.59 -17.00
C GLY A 22 -19.75 -0.56 -18.04
N GLU A 23 -19.00 0.53 -18.18
CA GLU A 23 -17.70 0.51 -18.82
C GLU A 23 -16.83 -0.43 -18.01
N ILE A 24 -16.56 -1.58 -18.61
CA ILE A 24 -15.61 -2.54 -18.09
C ILE A 24 -14.25 -1.84 -18.09
N LEU A 25 -13.92 -1.23 -16.94
CA LEU A 25 -12.57 -0.72 -16.70
C LEU A 25 -11.67 -1.95 -16.66
N ASP A 26 -10.85 -2.10 -17.68
CA ASP A 26 -9.89 -3.19 -17.73
C ASP A 26 -8.85 -2.99 -16.61
N ARG A 27 -9.01 -3.77 -15.53
CA ARG A 27 -8.20 -3.68 -14.33
C ARG A 27 -6.71 -3.83 -14.64
N ASP A 28 -6.38 -4.64 -15.62
CA ASP A 28 -4.99 -4.94 -15.99
C ASP A 28 -4.31 -3.77 -16.73
N LYS A 29 -5.11 -2.82 -17.23
CA LYS A 29 -4.62 -1.62 -17.95
C LYS A 29 -4.58 -0.36 -17.10
N LEU A 30 -5.11 -0.40 -15.88
CA LEU A 30 -5.22 0.78 -15.02
C LEU A 30 -4.21 0.70 -13.88
N ASP A 31 -3.12 1.45 -13.99
CA ASP A 31 -2.24 1.71 -12.86
C ASP A 31 -2.78 2.86 -11.95
N ILE A 32 -2.16 3.04 -10.79
CA ILE A 32 -2.54 4.08 -9.83
C ILE A 32 -2.53 5.47 -10.47
N THR A 33 -1.55 5.77 -11.31
CA THR A 33 -1.43 7.08 -11.99
C THR A 33 -2.60 7.34 -12.91
N GLU A 34 -2.97 6.35 -13.71
CA GLU A 34 -4.09 6.46 -14.64
C GLU A 34 -5.42 6.59 -13.91
N MET A 35 -5.62 5.83 -12.83
CA MET A 35 -6.82 5.96 -12.00
C MET A 35 -6.94 7.33 -11.35
N CYS A 36 -5.84 7.88 -10.79
CA CYS A 36 -5.82 9.24 -10.25
C CYS A 36 -6.13 10.29 -11.33
N ARG A 37 -5.62 10.10 -12.54
CA ARG A 37 -5.93 10.99 -13.69
C ARG A 37 -7.42 10.93 -14.06
N LYS A 38 -8.05 9.74 -14.02
CA LYS A 38 -9.48 9.59 -14.23
C LYS A 38 -10.30 10.33 -13.17
N TYR A 39 -9.93 10.25 -11.89
CA TYR A 39 -10.59 11.03 -10.83
C TYR A 39 -10.52 12.53 -11.08
N CYS A 40 -9.36 13.03 -11.49
CA CYS A 40 -9.19 14.44 -11.86
C CYS A 40 -10.11 14.84 -13.05
N ALA A 41 -10.17 13.99 -14.08
CA ALA A 41 -10.99 14.24 -15.26
C ALA A 41 -12.50 14.20 -14.96
N LEU A 42 -12.94 13.28 -14.12
CA LEU A 42 -14.34 13.15 -13.70
C LEU A 42 -14.78 14.23 -12.72
N LYS A 43 -13.85 14.99 -12.15
CA LYS A 43 -14.10 16.03 -11.14
C LYS A 43 -14.88 15.53 -9.93
N ILE A 44 -14.58 14.31 -9.48
CA ILE A 44 -15.17 13.68 -8.29
C ILE A 44 -14.10 13.43 -7.23
N ASN A 45 -14.53 13.34 -5.98
CA ASN A 45 -13.65 13.07 -4.84
C ASN A 45 -12.42 14.01 -4.78
N PHE A 46 -12.67 15.32 -4.76
CA PHE A 46 -11.60 16.29 -4.57
C PHE A 46 -11.04 16.20 -3.15
N PRO A 47 -9.71 16.36 -3.00
CA PRO A 47 -9.11 16.54 -1.69
C PRO A 47 -9.69 17.76 -0.97
N SER A 48 -9.84 17.70 0.36
CA SER A 48 -10.47 18.74 1.18
C SER A 48 -9.79 20.10 1.04
N LYS A 49 -8.47 20.12 0.80
CA LYS A 49 -7.67 21.32 0.54
C LYS A 49 -7.30 21.50 -0.94
N GLY A 50 -8.02 20.83 -1.84
CA GLY A 50 -7.75 20.84 -3.27
C GLY A 50 -6.47 20.10 -3.66
N PHE A 51 -6.21 20.02 -4.97
CA PHE A 51 -4.99 19.42 -5.48
C PHE A 51 -3.80 20.36 -5.23
N ARG A 52 -2.81 19.87 -4.51
CA ARG A 52 -1.56 20.58 -4.21
C ARG A 52 -0.36 19.70 -4.51
N LYS A 53 0.80 20.30 -4.74
CA LYS A 53 2.05 19.58 -4.83
C LYS A 53 2.41 19.08 -3.43
N ILE A 54 2.52 17.80 -3.27
CA ILE A 54 2.88 17.12 -2.03
C ILE A 54 4.01 16.16 -2.35
N GLU A 55 5.11 16.26 -1.61
CA GLU A 55 6.29 15.42 -1.79
C GLU A 55 6.28 14.22 -0.85
N LYS A 56 5.79 14.44 0.38
CA LYS A 56 5.68 13.39 1.41
C LYS A 56 4.25 13.27 1.91
N VAL A 57 3.81 12.05 2.14
CA VAL A 57 2.43 11.79 2.59
C VAL A 57 2.10 12.42 3.94
N ASP A 58 3.09 12.65 4.81
CA ASP A 58 2.92 13.29 6.11
C ASP A 58 2.45 14.74 6.02
N GLU A 59 2.59 15.37 4.86
CA GLU A 59 2.07 16.73 4.60
C GLU A 59 0.55 16.77 4.49
N ILE A 60 -0.09 15.60 4.33
CA ILE A 60 -1.54 15.46 4.39
C ILE A 60 -1.92 15.18 5.84
N SER A 61 -2.55 16.17 6.48
CA SER A 61 -2.93 16.07 7.88
C SER A 61 -3.86 14.88 8.14
N THR A 62 -3.77 14.29 9.33
CA THR A 62 -4.64 13.17 9.75
C THR A 62 -6.13 13.55 9.80
N ILE A 63 -6.45 14.83 9.94
CA ILE A 63 -7.83 15.35 9.91
C ILE A 63 -8.38 15.52 8.48
N GLU A 64 -7.53 15.41 7.46
CA GLU A 64 -7.94 15.39 6.06
C GLU A 64 -8.31 13.95 5.70
N ASP A 65 -9.54 13.54 5.94
CA ASP A 65 -9.99 12.15 5.89
C ASP A 65 -11.07 11.87 4.84
N THR A 66 -11.26 12.77 3.91
CA THR A 66 -12.19 12.55 2.78
C THR A 66 -11.65 11.48 1.83
N ILE A 67 -12.52 10.92 0.98
CA ILE A 67 -12.10 10.00 -0.09
C ILE A 67 -11.05 10.64 -1.00
N GLY A 68 -11.22 11.92 -1.33
CA GLY A 68 -10.28 12.66 -2.15
C GLY A 68 -8.90 12.81 -1.50
N ASP A 69 -8.86 13.03 -0.17
CA ASP A 69 -7.62 13.10 0.58
C ASP A 69 -6.90 11.74 0.58
N ASP A 70 -7.65 10.65 0.73
CA ASP A 70 -7.10 9.30 0.68
C ASP A 70 -6.60 8.92 -0.73
N ILE A 71 -7.29 9.32 -1.80
CA ILE A 71 -6.80 9.17 -3.18
C ILE A 71 -5.50 9.95 -3.38
N GLN A 72 -5.40 11.15 -2.82
CA GLN A 72 -4.17 11.94 -2.87
C GLN A 72 -3.03 11.26 -2.09
N ARG A 73 -3.31 10.65 -0.93
CA ARG A 73 -2.33 9.85 -0.18
C ARG A 73 -1.81 8.67 -1.02
N ILE A 74 -2.70 7.91 -1.67
CA ILE A 74 -2.30 6.79 -2.54
C ILE A 74 -1.32 7.27 -3.61
N ARG A 75 -1.60 8.40 -4.26
CA ARG A 75 -0.72 8.97 -5.30
C ARG A 75 0.65 9.33 -4.74
N VAL A 76 0.70 9.97 -3.57
CA VAL A 76 1.96 10.40 -2.95
C VAL A 76 2.78 9.18 -2.49
N ILE A 77 2.15 8.21 -1.82
CA ILE A 77 2.78 6.96 -1.39
C ILE A 77 3.38 6.21 -2.57
N ARG A 78 2.62 6.08 -3.66
CA ARG A 78 3.12 5.45 -4.89
C ARG A 78 4.39 6.15 -5.41
N ASN A 79 4.39 7.48 -5.42
CA ASN A 79 5.55 8.24 -5.86
C ASN A 79 6.74 8.07 -4.91
N GLU A 80 6.53 8.13 -3.59
CA GLU A 80 7.59 7.88 -2.62
C GLU A 80 8.18 6.47 -2.78
N MET A 81 7.35 5.44 -2.95
CA MET A 81 7.80 4.05 -3.11
C MET A 81 8.53 3.81 -4.43
N GLN A 82 8.17 4.49 -5.51
CA GLN A 82 8.86 4.34 -6.80
C GLN A 82 10.19 5.08 -6.86
N HIS A 83 10.27 6.26 -6.26
CA HIS A 83 11.51 7.04 -6.22
C HIS A 83 12.54 6.46 -5.24
N SER A 84 12.10 5.70 -4.25
CA SER A 84 12.98 5.02 -3.29
C SER A 84 13.72 3.79 -3.86
N SER A 85 13.45 3.39 -5.12
CA SER A 85 14.22 2.32 -5.77
C SER A 85 15.70 2.66 -5.95
N VAL A 86 16.08 3.92 -5.86
CA VAL A 86 17.49 4.39 -5.89
C VAL A 86 18.09 4.50 -4.48
N PHE A 87 17.24 4.73 -3.46
CA PHE A 87 17.61 4.76 -2.06
C PHE A 87 16.59 3.89 -1.32
N ALA A 88 17.00 2.74 -0.85
CA ALA A 88 16.13 1.87 -0.04
C ALA A 88 15.44 2.72 1.04
N LEU A 89 14.11 2.65 1.11
CA LEU A 89 13.38 3.20 2.25
C LEU A 89 14.01 2.61 3.50
N ASP A 90 14.44 3.46 4.43
CA ASP A 90 14.85 2.96 5.74
C ASP A 90 13.64 2.32 6.45
N ASP A 91 13.90 1.40 7.36
CA ASP A 91 12.85 0.66 8.04
C ASP A 91 11.87 1.57 8.78
N THR A 92 12.33 2.70 9.33
CA THR A 92 11.51 3.66 10.04
C THR A 92 10.51 4.34 9.10
N ARG A 93 10.97 4.77 7.93
CA ARG A 93 10.10 5.38 6.92
C ARG A 93 9.10 4.36 6.37
N TYR A 94 9.54 3.15 6.11
CA TYR A 94 8.65 2.06 5.66
C TYR A 94 7.54 1.80 6.69
N GLN A 95 7.86 1.69 7.99
CA GLN A 95 6.86 1.49 9.04
C GLN A 95 5.88 2.67 9.13
N THR A 96 6.36 3.89 8.98
CA THR A 96 5.51 5.08 8.95
C THR A 96 4.52 5.02 7.79
N LEU A 97 4.99 4.69 6.59
CA LEU A 97 4.12 4.56 5.41
C LEU A 97 3.08 3.45 5.59
N ILE A 98 3.49 2.30 6.14
CA ILE A 98 2.56 1.18 6.41
C ILE A 98 1.48 1.58 7.41
N THR A 99 1.81 2.35 8.45
CA THR A 99 0.81 2.85 9.41
C THR A 99 -0.21 3.75 8.72
N ILE A 100 0.24 4.69 7.89
CA ILE A 100 -0.65 5.57 7.13
C ILE A 100 -1.52 4.76 6.16
N VAL A 101 -0.94 3.77 5.48
CA VAL A 101 -1.68 2.86 4.57
C VAL A 101 -2.74 2.10 5.34
N HIS A 102 -2.42 1.54 6.50
CA HIS A 102 -3.37 0.78 7.32
C HIS A 102 -4.58 1.64 7.72
N ASP A 103 -4.36 2.86 8.22
CA ASP A 103 -5.43 3.77 8.60
C ASP A 103 -6.31 4.16 7.41
N MET A 104 -5.70 4.42 6.27
CA MET A 104 -6.40 4.73 5.03
C MET A 104 -7.23 3.53 4.53
N LEU A 105 -6.68 2.32 4.54
CA LEU A 105 -7.39 1.11 4.13
C LEU A 105 -8.57 0.80 5.06
N THR A 106 -8.44 1.07 6.36
CA THR A 106 -9.56 0.95 7.32
C THR A 106 -10.73 1.84 6.91
N ARG A 107 -10.47 3.08 6.48
CA ARG A 107 -11.51 3.96 5.96
C ARG A 107 -12.11 3.47 4.64
N PHE A 108 -11.28 2.93 3.73
CA PHE A 108 -11.78 2.35 2.48
C PHE A 108 -12.59 1.08 2.69
N ASP A 109 -12.24 0.21 3.65
CA ASP A 109 -13.05 -0.95 4.00
C ASP A 109 -14.47 -0.54 4.40
N GLN A 110 -14.60 0.54 5.19
CA GLN A 110 -15.92 1.08 5.58
C GLN A 110 -16.69 1.68 4.41
N ARG A 111 -16.00 2.39 3.51
CA ARG A 111 -16.62 3.15 2.41
C ARG A 111 -16.93 2.30 1.18
N ASN A 112 -16.05 1.38 0.83
CA ASN A 112 -16.22 0.52 -0.34
C ASN A 112 -17.01 -0.74 -0.01
N ASN A 113 -16.98 -1.18 1.26
CA ASN A 113 -17.63 -2.40 1.73
C ASN A 113 -17.36 -3.59 0.78
N PRO A 114 -16.09 -4.00 0.59
CA PRO A 114 -15.74 -5.03 -0.37
C PRO A 114 -16.49 -6.33 -0.09
N ALA A 115 -17.03 -6.96 -1.14
CA ALA A 115 -17.80 -8.20 -1.02
C ALA A 115 -16.97 -9.42 -0.57
N GLY A 116 -15.66 -9.29 -0.65
CA GLY A 116 -14.71 -10.32 -0.26
C GLY A 116 -13.94 -9.95 1.00
N GLU A 117 -12.64 -10.18 0.95
CA GLU A 117 -11.73 -9.89 2.04
C GLU A 117 -11.45 -8.39 2.18
N SER A 118 -11.35 -7.89 3.43
CA SER A 118 -11.02 -6.49 3.69
C SER A 118 -9.63 -6.13 3.17
N TYR A 119 -9.44 -4.88 2.79
CA TYR A 119 -8.15 -4.39 2.31
C TYR A 119 -7.07 -4.42 3.39
N VAL A 120 -7.47 -4.13 4.64
CA VAL A 120 -6.57 -4.23 5.80
C VAL A 120 -6.06 -5.66 5.97
N LYS A 121 -6.95 -6.65 5.92
CA LYS A 121 -6.55 -8.06 6.05
C LYS A 121 -5.59 -8.47 4.92
N ARG A 122 -5.85 -8.06 3.69
CA ARG A 122 -4.95 -8.29 2.55
C ARG A 122 -3.56 -7.68 2.78
N LEU A 123 -3.50 -6.46 3.33
CA LEU A 123 -2.24 -5.82 3.69
C LEU A 123 -1.48 -6.63 4.75
N ASP A 124 -2.18 -7.09 5.79
CA ASP A 124 -1.57 -7.85 6.90
C ASP A 124 -1.02 -9.20 6.42
N GLU A 125 -1.73 -9.90 5.54
CA GLU A 125 -1.27 -11.15 4.93
C GLU A 125 0.00 -10.93 4.10
N ILE A 126 0.04 -9.87 3.30
CA ILE A 126 1.21 -9.50 2.51
C ILE A 126 2.40 -9.19 3.40
N ARG A 127 2.21 -8.42 4.46
CA ARG A 127 3.29 -8.11 5.43
C ARG A 127 3.82 -9.37 6.09
N LYS A 128 2.95 -10.30 6.44
CA LYS A 128 3.37 -11.59 6.99
C LYS A 128 4.23 -12.36 5.99
N MET A 129 3.81 -12.46 4.73
CA MET A 129 4.59 -13.11 3.68
C MET A 129 5.95 -12.43 3.43
N GLU A 130 6.02 -11.10 3.45
CA GLU A 130 7.28 -10.37 3.31
C GLU A 130 8.24 -10.67 4.47
N LEU A 131 7.75 -10.72 5.70
CA LEU A 131 8.55 -11.06 6.87
C LEU A 131 9.07 -12.51 6.81
N GLU A 132 8.23 -13.45 6.43
CA GLU A 132 8.61 -14.86 6.25
C GLU A 132 9.68 -15.00 5.15
N THR A 133 9.53 -14.29 4.03
CA THR A 133 10.49 -14.30 2.93
C THR A 133 11.84 -13.72 3.34
N ARG A 134 11.85 -12.59 4.05
CA ARG A 134 13.08 -11.99 4.58
C ARG A 134 13.80 -12.94 5.54
N SER A 135 13.06 -13.53 6.48
CA SER A 135 13.60 -14.50 7.42
C SER A 135 14.25 -15.70 6.72
N PHE A 136 13.59 -16.22 5.68
CA PHE A 136 14.11 -17.31 4.87
C PHE A 136 15.38 -16.94 4.11
N GLU A 137 15.45 -15.77 3.49
CA GLU A 137 16.66 -15.30 2.80
C GLU A 137 17.82 -15.04 3.77
N GLU A 138 17.55 -14.51 4.96
CA GLU A 138 18.56 -14.35 6.00
C GLU A 138 19.15 -15.69 6.46
N ILE A 139 18.30 -16.70 6.68
CA ILE A 139 18.73 -18.07 7.02
C ILE A 139 19.59 -18.65 5.90
N LYS A 140 19.17 -18.51 4.66
CA LYS A 140 19.89 -18.99 3.48
C LYS A 140 21.27 -18.35 3.33
N GLU A 141 21.39 -17.04 3.57
CA GLU A 141 22.68 -16.35 3.54
C GLU A 141 23.61 -16.79 4.69
N ARG A 142 23.09 -17.01 5.89
CA ARG A 142 23.84 -17.58 7.02
C ARG A 142 24.33 -18.99 6.72
N MET A 143 23.52 -19.82 6.09
CA MET A 143 23.90 -21.16 5.65
C MET A 143 25.04 -21.12 4.63
N LYS A 144 24.98 -20.24 3.65
CA LYS A 144 26.05 -20.05 2.66
C LYS A 144 27.36 -19.56 3.29
N ALA A 145 27.27 -18.69 4.31
CA ALA A 145 28.43 -18.19 5.03
C ALA A 145 29.12 -19.23 5.93
N GLY A 146 28.60 -20.47 6.01
CA GLY A 146 29.19 -21.58 6.78
C GLY A 146 28.99 -21.51 8.29
N ASN A 147 28.16 -20.61 8.79
CA ASN A 147 27.83 -20.48 10.22
C ASN A 147 26.74 -21.47 10.62
N LEU A 148 27.01 -22.77 10.50
CA LEU A 148 26.09 -23.84 10.88
C LEU A 148 25.78 -23.91 12.38
N SER A 149 26.65 -23.38 13.25
CA SER A 149 26.46 -23.40 14.70
C SER A 149 25.32 -22.52 15.18
N ASP A 150 25.04 -21.42 14.47
CA ASP A 150 23.98 -20.47 14.86
C ASP A 150 22.58 -20.97 14.47
N ILE A 151 22.49 -21.91 13.54
CA ILE A 151 21.21 -22.44 13.04
C ILE A 151 20.60 -23.43 14.05
N PHE A 152 21.42 -24.22 14.72
CA PHE A 152 20.94 -25.15 15.74
C PHE A 152 20.30 -24.45 16.94
N PHE A 153 20.82 -23.27 17.35
CA PHE A 153 20.25 -22.49 18.45
C PHE A 153 18.86 -21.90 18.15
N MET A 154 18.52 -21.64 16.88
CA MET A 154 17.21 -21.10 16.53
C MET A 154 16.08 -22.15 16.53
N PHE A 155 16.40 -23.43 16.39
CA PHE A 155 15.40 -24.50 16.44
C PHE A 155 15.12 -25.03 17.86
N GLU A 156 16.03 -24.80 18.82
CA GLU A 156 15.84 -25.26 20.21
C GLU A 156 14.99 -24.31 21.07
N VAL A 157 14.63 -23.12 20.60
CA VAL A 157 13.88 -22.10 21.36
C VAL A 157 12.35 -22.17 21.08
N GLN A 158 11.89 -23.12 20.28
CA GLN A 158 10.45 -23.27 19.93
C GLN A 158 9.76 -24.51 20.55
N GLU A 159 10.29 -25.10 21.64
CA GLU A 159 9.54 -26.07 22.45
C GLU A 159 9.03 -25.49 23.73
#